data_6e59b79e6dd20101f61ab8765ae91c44
#
_entry.id   6e59b79e6dd20101f61ab8765ae91c44
#
_cell.length_a   1.000
_cell.length_b   1.000
_cell.length_c   1.000
_cell.angle_alpha   90.00
_cell.angle_beta   90.00
_cell.angle_gamma   90.00
#
_symmetry.space_group_name_H-M   'P 1'
#
loop_
_entity.id
_entity.type
_entity.pdbx_description
1 polymer ?
#
loop_
_entity_poly.entity_id
_entity_poly.type
_entity_poly.pdbx_seq_one_letter_code
_entity_poly.pdbx_strand_id
1 'polypeptide(L)'
;MTSPRLREQPRQPHNSQWYHETQRSVRGDLPLEPQAALIRDRFLLGLGEFTDPALNQALIARAPVFGASLACCHVLFPEQVALSRHVTLSPYDRLCTALTVAQVTGVQSLCSHYAARLAPLDSPDASRESNIRLAQITQYARQLATQPTLICRKALQQLSDVGLSVADIVSFVQIIGFVSYQARVVAGIAALAGRPAAVAPGFTTQQDAEPLRLDQRPPIWQARLAPLQPDEAAAEQLDVLDQSHPDARTEDYYLLLAHDAAALRERNGVFNGIHGGNNDEENGRLMALAALCASRINGSRYCAAGVAADLHHPPLVHALCDSIDAGYQCAAPRQQAVIQVSSALTRSPEKFTPHSVQPLFQQDVTQAQALDLILTSALYAWENRLRYSLGDTLAAGAQQEDA
;
A
#
# COMPACT_ATOMS: atom_id res chain seq x y z
N MET A 1 -47.19 6.15 55.16
CA MET A 1 -46.65 6.85 53.98
C MET A 1 -45.53 5.98 53.42
N THR A 2 -45.85 5.21 52.38
CA THR A 2 -45.00 4.23 51.75
C THR A 2 -44.39 4.85 50.48
N SER A 3 -43.07 4.96 50.43
CA SER A 3 -42.32 5.45 49.25
C SER A 3 -42.42 4.46 48.09
N PRO A 4 -42.59 4.90 46.84
CA PRO A 4 -42.63 4.01 45.69
C PRO A 4 -41.25 3.51 45.34
N ARG A 5 -41.09 2.20 45.18
CA ARG A 5 -39.90 1.54 44.62
C ARG A 5 -39.78 1.91 43.15
N LEU A 6 -38.64 2.53 42.79
CA LEU A 6 -38.21 2.71 41.44
C LEU A 6 -38.01 1.31 40.79
N ARG A 7 -38.74 1.04 39.70
CA ARG A 7 -38.50 -0.12 38.83
C ARG A 7 -37.13 0.05 38.18
N GLU A 8 -36.21 -0.85 38.50
CA GLU A 8 -34.99 -1.05 37.72
C GLU A 8 -35.37 -1.48 36.30
N GLN A 9 -35.00 -0.65 35.33
CA GLN A 9 -35.01 -1.04 33.91
C GLN A 9 -33.95 -2.12 33.70
N PRO A 10 -34.23 -3.17 32.93
CA PRO A 10 -33.20 -4.17 32.60
C PRO A 10 -32.08 -3.50 31.85
N ARG A 11 -30.86 -3.58 32.40
CA ARG A 11 -29.63 -3.21 31.74
C ARG A 11 -29.51 -4.00 30.44
N GLN A 12 -29.64 -3.33 29.32
CA GLN A 12 -29.24 -3.90 28.03
C GLN A 12 -27.77 -4.35 28.13
N PRO A 13 -27.44 -5.52 27.64
CA PRO A 13 -26.02 -5.94 27.61
C PRO A 13 -25.24 -4.93 26.81
N HIS A 14 -24.26 -4.29 27.46
CA HIS A 14 -23.25 -3.50 26.78
C HIS A 14 -22.45 -4.48 25.87
N ASN A 15 -22.89 -4.60 24.64
CA ASN A 15 -22.06 -5.15 23.59
C ASN A 15 -20.88 -4.20 23.44
N SER A 16 -19.75 -4.55 24.02
CA SER A 16 -18.46 -3.87 23.83
C SER A 16 -17.96 -4.17 22.41
N GLN A 17 -18.61 -3.56 21.43
CA GLN A 17 -18.23 -3.70 20.04
C GLN A 17 -17.19 -2.64 19.68
N TRP A 18 -15.93 -2.98 19.90
CA TRP A 18 -14.78 -2.22 19.40
C TRP A 18 -14.76 -2.11 17.86
N TYR A 19 -15.59 -2.91 17.17
CA TYR A 19 -15.73 -2.97 15.71
C TYR A 19 -16.86 -2.10 15.15
N HIS A 20 -17.45 -1.26 15.95
CA HIS A 20 -18.54 -0.39 15.51
C HIS A 20 -18.15 0.56 14.38
N GLU A 21 -16.89 0.96 14.27
CA GLU A 21 -16.47 1.86 13.19
C GLU A 21 -16.49 1.17 11.83
N THR A 22 -15.98 -0.07 11.73
CA THR A 22 -16.05 -0.84 10.47
C THR A 22 -17.46 -1.28 10.13
N GLN A 23 -18.23 -1.73 11.12
CA GLN A 23 -19.62 -2.14 10.90
C GLN A 23 -20.60 -0.99 10.73
N ARG A 24 -20.37 0.17 11.36
CA ARG A 24 -21.21 1.36 11.16
C ARG A 24 -20.96 2.05 9.83
N SER A 25 -19.75 2.06 9.31
CA SER A 25 -19.49 2.53 7.94
C SER A 25 -20.16 1.64 6.89
N VAL A 26 -20.38 0.36 7.23
CA VAL A 26 -21.11 -0.61 6.40
C VAL A 26 -22.63 -0.52 6.64
N ARG A 27 -23.08 -0.07 7.82
CA ARG A 27 -24.49 0.04 8.22
C ARG A 27 -24.98 1.48 8.38
N GLY A 28 -24.27 2.46 7.85
CA GLY A 28 -24.78 3.83 7.75
C GLY A 28 -26.12 3.84 7.00
N ASP A 29 -27.02 4.75 7.34
CA ASP A 29 -28.36 4.89 6.74
C ASP A 29 -28.36 5.14 5.21
N LEU A 30 -27.19 5.31 4.60
CA LEU A 30 -27.04 5.27 3.15
C LEU A 30 -26.97 3.81 2.71
N PRO A 31 -27.83 3.35 1.80
CA PRO A 31 -27.73 2.01 1.24
C PRO A 31 -26.33 1.86 0.66
N LEU A 32 -25.56 0.87 1.12
CA LEU A 32 -24.38 0.38 0.43
C LEU A 32 -24.79 0.20 -1.01
N GLU A 33 -24.12 0.88 -1.94
CA GLU A 33 -24.39 0.65 -3.35
C GLU A 33 -24.03 -0.82 -3.64
N PRO A 34 -25.02 -1.74 -3.75
CA PRO A 34 -24.71 -3.16 -4.04
C PRO A 34 -23.91 -3.30 -5.34
N GLN A 35 -24.06 -2.32 -6.22
CA GLN A 35 -23.33 -2.16 -7.46
C GLN A 35 -21.81 -2.06 -7.25
N ALA A 36 -21.35 -1.50 -6.12
CA ALA A 36 -19.92 -1.39 -5.83
C ALA A 36 -19.21 -2.76 -5.71
N ALA A 37 -19.93 -3.83 -5.32
CA ALA A 37 -19.40 -5.19 -5.30
C ALA A 37 -19.39 -5.85 -6.67
N LEU A 38 -20.26 -5.41 -7.61
CA LEU A 38 -20.45 -5.99 -8.93
C LEU A 38 -19.55 -5.40 -10.02
N ILE A 39 -18.76 -4.39 -9.69
CA ILE A 39 -17.81 -3.76 -10.62
C ILE A 39 -16.81 -4.80 -11.12
N ARG A 40 -16.76 -5.00 -12.44
CA ARG A 40 -15.83 -5.95 -13.08
C ARG A 40 -14.38 -5.52 -12.95
N ASP A 41 -14.11 -4.25 -13.15
CA ASP A 41 -12.81 -3.64 -12.93
C ASP A 41 -12.64 -3.34 -11.42
N ARG A 42 -12.21 -4.35 -10.69
CA ARG A 42 -11.98 -4.27 -9.24
C ARG A 42 -10.76 -3.43 -8.87
N PHE A 43 -9.95 -3.01 -9.84
CA PHE A 43 -8.78 -2.19 -9.58
C PHE A 43 -9.05 -0.70 -9.74
N LEU A 44 -9.51 -0.26 -10.91
CA LEU A 44 -9.80 1.16 -11.18
C LEU A 44 -11.23 1.58 -10.83
N LEU A 45 -12.08 0.63 -10.44
CA LEU A 45 -13.47 0.88 -10.03
C LEU A 45 -14.29 1.62 -11.10
N GLY A 46 -14.06 1.29 -12.37
CA GLY A 46 -14.75 1.88 -13.52
C GLY A 46 -14.26 3.27 -13.94
N LEU A 47 -13.19 3.80 -13.33
CA LEU A 47 -12.65 5.12 -13.70
C LEU A 47 -12.19 5.22 -15.14
N GLY A 48 -11.78 4.10 -15.76
CA GLY A 48 -11.38 4.08 -17.18
C GLY A 48 -12.46 4.50 -18.16
N GLU A 49 -13.75 4.40 -17.79
CA GLU A 49 -14.88 4.78 -18.62
C GLU A 49 -15.11 6.31 -18.72
N PHE A 50 -14.44 7.09 -17.88
CA PHE A 50 -14.68 8.53 -17.72
C PHE A 50 -13.46 9.38 -18.08
N THR A 51 -12.60 8.90 -18.97
CA THR A 51 -11.35 9.55 -19.34
C THR A 51 -11.50 10.30 -20.66
N ASP A 52 -10.78 11.42 -20.80
CA ASP A 52 -10.62 12.09 -22.08
C ASP A 52 -9.74 11.25 -23.04
N PRO A 53 -9.69 11.58 -24.35
CA PRO A 53 -8.91 10.81 -25.32
C PRO A 53 -7.43 10.68 -25.00
N ALA A 54 -6.80 11.72 -24.43
CA ALA A 54 -5.36 11.72 -24.14
C ALA A 54 -5.05 10.81 -22.94
N LEU A 55 -5.85 10.89 -21.87
CA LEU A 55 -5.74 10.01 -20.72
C LEU A 55 -6.08 8.56 -21.10
N ASN A 56 -7.11 8.34 -21.93
CA ASN A 56 -7.46 7.01 -22.40
C ASN A 56 -6.30 6.36 -23.18
N GLN A 57 -5.64 7.13 -24.04
CA GLN A 57 -4.46 6.64 -24.77
C GLN A 57 -3.31 6.29 -23.81
N ALA A 58 -3.08 7.10 -22.76
CA ALA A 58 -2.09 6.83 -21.74
C ALA A 58 -2.41 5.53 -20.94
N LEU A 59 -3.68 5.33 -20.58
CA LEU A 59 -4.13 4.11 -19.91
C LEU A 59 -3.95 2.87 -20.79
N ILE A 60 -4.28 2.96 -22.07
CA ILE A 60 -4.06 1.87 -23.04
C ILE A 60 -2.56 1.54 -23.16
N ALA A 61 -1.70 2.53 -23.21
CA ALA A 61 -0.24 2.33 -23.27
C ALA A 61 0.29 1.63 -22.01
N ARG A 62 -0.39 1.72 -20.87
CA ARG A 62 -0.06 1.08 -19.60
C ARG A 62 -0.97 -0.13 -19.28
N ALA A 63 -1.69 -0.66 -20.26
CA ALA A 63 -2.58 -1.82 -20.08
C ALA A 63 -1.92 -3.02 -19.37
N PRO A 64 -0.64 -3.38 -19.60
CA PRO A 64 0.01 -4.46 -18.85
C PRO A 64 0.07 -4.19 -17.34
N VAL A 65 0.30 -2.94 -16.91
CA VAL A 65 0.32 -2.56 -15.48
C VAL A 65 -1.06 -2.76 -14.87
N PHE A 66 -2.11 -2.31 -15.55
CA PHE A 66 -3.49 -2.45 -15.08
C PHE A 66 -3.96 -3.90 -15.09
N GLY A 67 -3.53 -4.69 -16.09
CA GLY A 67 -3.77 -6.13 -16.14
C GLY A 67 -3.17 -6.87 -14.95
N ALA A 68 -1.90 -6.62 -14.65
CA ALA A 68 -1.22 -7.18 -13.48
C ALA A 68 -1.84 -6.69 -12.16
N SER A 69 -2.23 -5.41 -12.09
CA SER A 69 -2.91 -4.86 -10.91
C SER A 69 -4.29 -5.52 -10.67
N LEU A 70 -5.03 -5.81 -11.72
CA LEU A 70 -6.29 -6.54 -11.62
C LEU A 70 -6.06 -8.00 -11.22
N ALA A 71 -5.00 -8.63 -11.72
CA ALA A 71 -4.60 -9.98 -11.32
C ALA A 71 -4.21 -10.02 -9.82
N CYS A 72 -3.52 -8.98 -9.30
CA CYS A 72 -3.30 -8.83 -7.86
C CYS A 72 -4.62 -8.82 -7.06
N CYS A 73 -5.67 -8.14 -7.55
CA CYS A 73 -6.98 -8.17 -6.90
C CYS A 73 -7.54 -9.59 -6.78
N HIS A 74 -7.34 -10.43 -7.78
CA HIS A 74 -7.84 -11.81 -7.76
C HIS A 74 -7.02 -12.71 -6.83
N VAL A 75 -5.70 -12.56 -6.84
CA VAL A 75 -4.79 -13.36 -6.00
C VAL A 75 -4.91 -12.98 -4.52
N LEU A 76 -4.93 -11.68 -4.21
CA LEU A 76 -4.97 -11.20 -2.83
C LEU A 76 -6.36 -11.31 -2.20
N PHE A 77 -7.41 -11.29 -3.01
CA PHE A 77 -8.82 -11.35 -2.55
C PHE A 77 -9.60 -12.47 -3.26
N PRO A 78 -9.15 -13.73 -3.14
CA PRO A 78 -9.87 -14.86 -3.71
C PRO A 78 -11.24 -15.03 -3.03
N GLU A 79 -12.21 -15.59 -3.76
CA GLU A 79 -13.56 -15.83 -3.23
C GLU A 79 -13.56 -16.93 -2.15
N GLN A 80 -12.63 -17.87 -2.26
CA GLN A 80 -12.48 -18.98 -1.32
C GLN A 80 -10.99 -19.18 -0.99
N VAL A 81 -10.72 -19.52 0.25
CA VAL A 81 -9.38 -19.88 0.75
C VAL A 81 -9.48 -21.23 1.44
N ALA A 82 -8.67 -22.18 1.03
CA ALA A 82 -8.51 -23.45 1.72
C ALA A 82 -7.66 -23.23 2.99
N LEU A 83 -8.34 -23.00 4.12
CA LEU A 83 -7.66 -22.76 5.40
C LEU A 83 -6.92 -24.03 5.86
N SER A 84 -5.72 -23.84 6.38
CA SER A 84 -4.84 -24.90 6.91
C SER A 84 -4.01 -24.34 8.06
N ARG A 85 -3.09 -25.13 8.61
CA ARG A 85 -2.12 -24.65 9.63
C ARG A 85 -1.16 -23.58 9.11
N HIS A 86 -0.93 -23.54 7.79
CA HIS A 86 -0.01 -22.62 7.13
C HIS A 86 -0.71 -21.50 6.38
N VAL A 87 -2.01 -21.61 6.16
CA VAL A 87 -2.86 -20.62 5.49
C VAL A 87 -4.04 -20.36 6.40
N THR A 88 -3.94 -19.37 7.27
CA THR A 88 -4.95 -19.05 8.28
C THR A 88 -5.71 -17.76 7.98
N LEU A 89 -5.26 -16.99 6.97
CA LEU A 89 -5.83 -15.70 6.61
C LEU A 89 -7.11 -15.90 5.76
N SER A 90 -8.26 -15.81 6.41
CA SER A 90 -9.57 -16.02 5.79
C SER A 90 -9.93 -14.93 4.75
N PRO A 91 -10.93 -15.15 3.87
CA PRO A 91 -11.46 -14.09 3.00
C PRO A 91 -11.97 -12.88 3.79
N TYR A 92 -12.56 -13.11 4.97
CA TYR A 92 -12.99 -12.04 5.88
C TYR A 92 -11.80 -11.21 6.38
N ASP A 93 -10.73 -11.85 6.87
CA ASP A 93 -9.51 -11.17 7.35
C ASP A 93 -8.90 -10.30 6.24
N ARG A 94 -8.82 -10.83 5.00
CA ARG A 94 -8.29 -10.14 3.83
C ARG A 94 -9.11 -8.89 3.47
N LEU A 95 -10.43 -9.00 3.40
CA LEU A 95 -11.31 -7.88 3.06
C LEU A 95 -11.45 -6.87 4.21
N CYS A 96 -11.44 -7.33 5.47
CA CYS A 96 -11.39 -6.46 6.64
C CYS A 96 -10.10 -5.63 6.67
N THR A 97 -8.96 -6.25 6.34
CA THR A 97 -7.68 -5.57 6.19
C THR A 97 -7.75 -4.52 5.08
N ALA A 98 -8.26 -4.88 3.91
CA ALA A 98 -8.40 -3.96 2.78
C ALA A 98 -9.31 -2.77 3.11
N LEU A 99 -10.45 -3.02 3.75
CA LEU A 99 -11.37 -1.97 4.20
C LEU A 99 -10.69 -1.05 5.23
N THR A 100 -9.93 -1.60 6.18
CA THR A 100 -9.18 -0.82 7.17
C THR A 100 -8.18 0.11 6.48
N VAL A 101 -7.41 -0.39 5.51
CA VAL A 101 -6.46 0.43 4.74
C VAL A 101 -7.17 1.49 3.91
N ALA A 102 -8.27 1.12 3.23
CA ALA A 102 -9.07 2.06 2.45
C ALA A 102 -9.62 3.20 3.33
N GLN A 103 -10.11 2.87 4.53
CA GLN A 103 -10.63 3.86 5.49
C GLN A 103 -9.55 4.83 5.97
N VAL A 104 -8.35 4.35 6.32
CA VAL A 104 -7.30 5.24 6.80
C VAL A 104 -6.61 6.04 5.69
N THR A 105 -6.70 5.59 4.44
CA THR A 105 -6.28 6.38 3.27
C THR A 105 -7.35 7.34 2.78
N GLY A 106 -8.61 7.18 3.22
CA GLY A 106 -9.71 8.11 3.00
C GLY A 106 -10.28 8.17 1.58
N VAL A 107 -9.90 7.23 0.68
CA VAL A 107 -10.41 7.19 -0.69
C VAL A 107 -11.79 6.52 -0.70
N GLN A 108 -12.84 7.33 -0.77
CA GLN A 108 -14.22 6.92 -0.55
C GLN A 108 -14.69 5.79 -1.47
N SER A 109 -14.34 5.81 -2.74
CA SER A 109 -14.71 4.75 -3.68
C SER A 109 -14.15 3.38 -3.30
N LEU A 110 -12.93 3.35 -2.75
CA LEU A 110 -12.33 2.12 -2.22
C LEU A 110 -13.00 1.66 -0.93
N CYS A 111 -13.35 2.59 -0.04
CA CYS A 111 -14.11 2.24 1.17
C CYS A 111 -15.43 1.57 0.81
N SER A 112 -16.19 2.15 -0.13
CA SER A 112 -17.46 1.59 -0.62
C SER A 112 -17.27 0.22 -1.27
N HIS A 113 -16.23 0.06 -2.11
CA HIS A 113 -15.93 -1.21 -2.77
C HIS A 113 -15.62 -2.34 -1.78
N TYR A 114 -14.67 -2.12 -0.87
CA TYR A 114 -14.28 -3.17 0.09
C TYR A 114 -15.36 -3.42 1.14
N ALA A 115 -16.10 -2.40 1.57
CA ALA A 115 -17.25 -2.58 2.45
C ALA A 115 -18.35 -3.43 1.80
N ALA A 116 -18.69 -3.18 0.53
CA ALA A 116 -19.68 -3.95 -0.21
C ALA A 116 -19.27 -5.42 -0.40
N ARG A 117 -17.98 -5.70 -0.55
CA ARG A 117 -17.45 -7.07 -0.65
C ARG A 117 -17.37 -7.79 0.69
N LEU A 118 -17.12 -7.06 1.78
CA LEU A 118 -17.05 -7.61 3.13
C LEU A 118 -18.43 -7.93 3.69
N ALA A 119 -19.44 -7.10 3.39
CA ALA A 119 -20.78 -7.16 3.98
C ALA A 119 -21.48 -8.54 3.88
N PRO A 120 -21.38 -9.30 2.77
CA PRO A 120 -22.03 -10.61 2.66
C PRO A 120 -21.27 -11.74 3.37
N LEU A 121 -20.03 -11.51 3.83
CA LEU A 121 -19.27 -12.56 4.50
C LEU A 121 -19.68 -12.70 5.97
N ASP A 122 -19.70 -13.95 6.45
CA ASP A 122 -19.89 -14.24 7.85
C ASP A 122 -18.73 -13.65 8.67
N SER A 123 -19.09 -12.91 9.71
CA SER A 123 -18.09 -12.39 10.65
C SER A 123 -17.50 -13.55 11.47
N PRO A 124 -16.22 -13.43 11.91
CA PRO A 124 -15.64 -14.39 12.83
C PRO A 124 -16.52 -14.58 14.07
N ASP A 125 -16.37 -15.73 14.73
CA ASP A 125 -17.07 -15.99 15.98
C ASP A 125 -16.78 -14.92 17.04
N ALA A 126 -17.63 -14.80 18.05
CA ALA A 126 -17.49 -13.83 19.14
C ALA A 126 -16.52 -14.31 20.24
N SER A 127 -15.68 -15.31 19.98
CA SER A 127 -14.70 -15.79 20.95
C SER A 127 -13.67 -14.71 21.28
N ARG A 128 -13.04 -14.84 22.43
CA ARG A 128 -11.98 -13.93 22.87
C ARG A 128 -10.79 -13.99 21.91
N GLU A 129 -10.44 -15.18 21.44
CA GLU A 129 -9.34 -15.44 20.51
C GLU A 129 -9.57 -14.74 19.18
N SER A 130 -10.73 -14.91 18.59
CA SER A 130 -11.13 -14.25 17.32
C SER A 130 -11.12 -12.73 17.45
N ASN A 131 -11.61 -12.20 18.56
CA ASN A 131 -11.62 -10.77 18.82
C ASN A 131 -10.20 -10.20 18.97
N ILE A 132 -9.29 -10.90 19.70
CA ILE A 132 -7.89 -10.49 19.85
C ILE A 132 -7.19 -10.53 18.49
N ARG A 133 -7.37 -11.61 17.71
CA ARG A 133 -6.79 -11.76 16.39
C ARG A 133 -7.21 -10.62 15.47
N LEU A 134 -8.50 -10.34 15.38
CA LEU A 134 -9.01 -9.29 14.50
C LEU A 134 -8.54 -7.89 14.94
N ALA A 135 -8.43 -7.63 16.26
CA ALA A 135 -7.88 -6.39 16.79
C ALA A 135 -6.41 -6.20 16.38
N GLN A 136 -5.58 -7.24 16.50
CA GLN A 136 -4.16 -7.19 16.12
C GLN A 136 -4.00 -6.96 14.61
N ILE A 137 -4.74 -7.69 13.77
CA ILE A 137 -4.75 -7.51 12.31
C ILE A 137 -5.13 -6.06 11.96
N THR A 138 -6.24 -5.55 12.52
CA THR A 138 -6.74 -4.21 12.23
C THR A 138 -5.76 -3.13 12.69
N GLN A 139 -5.20 -3.27 13.89
CA GLN A 139 -4.22 -2.32 14.43
C GLN A 139 -2.95 -2.28 13.58
N TYR A 140 -2.40 -3.44 13.24
CA TYR A 140 -1.20 -3.52 12.40
C TYR A 140 -1.45 -2.91 11.01
N ALA A 141 -2.58 -3.25 10.38
CA ALA A 141 -2.95 -2.70 9.08
C ALA A 141 -3.06 -1.17 9.11
N ARG A 142 -3.70 -0.62 10.14
CA ARG A 142 -3.79 0.82 10.37
C ARG A 142 -2.42 1.47 10.52
N GLN A 143 -1.56 0.91 11.36
CA GLN A 143 -0.21 1.45 11.61
C GLN A 143 0.64 1.41 10.34
N LEU A 144 0.72 0.26 9.66
CA LEU A 144 1.52 0.13 8.45
C LEU A 144 1.01 1.04 7.32
N ALA A 145 -0.31 1.22 7.20
CA ALA A 145 -0.90 2.08 6.17
C ALA A 145 -0.61 3.57 6.41
N THR A 146 -0.61 4.04 7.67
CA THR A 146 -0.48 5.47 8.02
C THR A 146 0.94 5.88 8.38
N GLN A 147 1.67 5.04 9.11
CA GLN A 147 3.02 5.33 9.61
C GLN A 147 3.88 4.06 9.56
N PRO A 148 4.44 3.69 8.41
CA PRO A 148 5.25 2.48 8.27
C PRO A 148 6.38 2.38 9.29
N THR A 149 6.97 3.52 9.70
CA THR A 149 8.08 3.61 10.66
C THR A 149 7.75 3.13 12.08
N LEU A 150 6.47 2.94 12.41
CA LEU A 150 6.05 2.35 13.70
C LEU A 150 6.12 0.81 13.72
N ILE A 151 6.33 0.18 12.56
CA ILE A 151 6.38 -1.28 12.49
C ILE A 151 7.78 -1.78 12.87
N CYS A 152 7.85 -2.60 13.90
CA CYS A 152 9.07 -3.22 14.39
C CYS A 152 8.92 -4.75 14.49
N ARG A 153 10.01 -5.46 14.83
CA ARG A 153 10.01 -6.94 15.02
C ARG A 153 8.92 -7.40 16.00
N LYS A 154 8.68 -6.65 17.07
CA LYS A 154 7.62 -6.97 18.04
C LYS A 154 6.22 -6.94 17.43
N ALA A 155 5.96 -6.01 16.51
CA ALA A 155 4.66 -5.93 15.82
C ALA A 155 4.43 -7.17 14.93
N LEU A 156 5.46 -7.67 14.26
CA LEU A 156 5.39 -8.93 13.50
C LEU A 156 5.20 -10.13 14.43
N GLN A 157 5.92 -10.19 15.57
CA GLN A 157 5.74 -11.23 16.55
C GLN A 157 4.30 -11.30 17.08
N GLN A 158 3.67 -10.16 17.31
CA GLN A 158 2.27 -10.10 17.74
C GLN A 158 1.30 -10.71 16.72
N LEU A 159 1.60 -10.62 15.39
CA LEU A 159 0.83 -11.32 14.37
C LEU A 159 1.02 -12.84 14.46
N SER A 160 2.25 -13.30 14.69
CA SER A 160 2.52 -14.73 14.90
C SER A 160 1.84 -15.24 16.18
N ASP A 161 1.85 -14.46 17.26
CA ASP A 161 1.22 -14.81 18.54
C ASP A 161 -0.30 -15.01 18.42
N VAL A 162 -0.95 -14.36 17.45
CA VAL A 162 -2.37 -14.56 17.14
C VAL A 162 -2.60 -15.57 16.01
N GLY A 163 -1.59 -16.38 15.68
CA GLY A 163 -1.71 -17.55 14.83
C GLY A 163 -1.51 -17.30 13.31
N LEU A 164 -0.91 -16.16 12.91
CA LEU A 164 -0.52 -15.99 11.51
C LEU A 164 0.82 -16.73 11.26
N SER A 165 0.86 -17.53 10.20
CA SER A 165 2.10 -18.12 9.70
C SER A 165 2.97 -17.08 9.00
N VAL A 166 4.22 -17.41 8.64
CA VAL A 166 5.07 -16.53 7.84
C VAL A 166 4.41 -16.23 6.49
N ALA A 167 3.84 -17.24 5.83
CA ALA A 167 3.12 -17.05 4.57
C ALA A 167 1.91 -16.12 4.73
N ASP A 168 1.13 -16.27 5.81
CA ASP A 168 0.02 -15.38 6.12
C ASP A 168 0.49 -13.93 6.33
N ILE A 169 1.59 -13.73 7.08
CA ILE A 169 2.13 -12.38 7.32
C ILE A 169 2.60 -11.75 6.01
N VAL A 170 3.25 -12.51 5.12
CA VAL A 170 3.65 -12.03 3.80
C VAL A 170 2.43 -11.62 3.00
N SER A 171 1.42 -12.50 2.85
CA SER A 171 0.17 -12.17 2.14
C SER A 171 -0.53 -10.95 2.76
N PHE A 172 -0.58 -10.88 4.08
CA PHE A 172 -1.20 -9.77 4.82
C PHE A 172 -0.51 -8.43 4.56
N VAL A 173 0.82 -8.39 4.57
CA VAL A 173 1.59 -7.18 4.25
C VAL A 173 1.46 -6.83 2.77
N GLN A 174 1.39 -7.82 1.87
CA GLN A 174 1.08 -7.61 0.45
C GLN A 174 -0.28 -6.94 0.27
N ILE A 175 -1.32 -7.37 0.99
CA ILE A 175 -2.65 -6.75 0.95
C ILE A 175 -2.58 -5.27 1.37
N ILE A 176 -1.91 -4.96 2.48
CA ILE A 176 -1.80 -3.58 2.98
C ILE A 176 -1.05 -2.70 1.97
N GLY A 177 0.05 -3.20 1.42
CA GLY A 177 0.83 -2.50 0.41
C GLY A 177 0.03 -2.28 -0.87
N PHE A 178 -0.63 -3.32 -1.37
CA PHE A 178 -1.45 -3.27 -2.57
C PHE A 178 -2.62 -2.28 -2.45
N VAL A 179 -3.37 -2.29 -1.35
CA VAL A 179 -4.49 -1.34 -1.17
C VAL A 179 -3.96 0.10 -1.01
N SER A 180 -2.78 0.28 -0.39
CA SER A 180 -2.11 1.58 -0.35
C SER A 180 -1.68 2.08 -1.73
N TYR A 181 -1.24 1.19 -2.62
CA TYR A 181 -0.97 1.44 -4.04
C TYR A 181 -2.26 1.81 -4.77
N GLN A 182 -3.28 0.95 -4.68
CA GLN A 182 -4.58 1.14 -5.34
C GLN A 182 -5.22 2.48 -4.96
N ALA A 183 -5.18 2.87 -3.69
CA ALA A 183 -5.74 4.14 -3.22
C ALA A 183 -5.12 5.34 -3.95
N ARG A 184 -3.82 5.32 -4.16
CA ARG A 184 -3.11 6.41 -4.84
C ARG A 184 -3.33 6.39 -6.35
N VAL A 185 -3.40 5.20 -6.96
CA VAL A 185 -3.74 5.06 -8.39
C VAL A 185 -5.15 5.57 -8.65
N VAL A 186 -6.13 5.15 -7.86
CA VAL A 186 -7.54 5.57 -7.99
C VAL A 186 -7.67 7.09 -7.81
N ALA A 187 -7.05 7.66 -6.76
CA ALA A 187 -7.05 9.11 -6.53
C ALA A 187 -6.36 9.89 -7.66
N GLY A 188 -5.21 9.41 -8.11
CA GLY A 188 -4.43 10.04 -9.18
C GLY A 188 -5.15 10.03 -10.52
N ILE A 189 -5.72 8.89 -10.93
CA ILE A 189 -6.48 8.78 -12.19
C ILE A 189 -7.77 9.58 -12.10
N ALA A 190 -8.47 9.60 -10.97
CA ALA A 190 -9.65 10.45 -10.78
C ALA A 190 -9.29 11.94 -10.96
N ALA A 191 -8.15 12.38 -10.42
CA ALA A 191 -7.66 13.75 -10.60
C ALA A 191 -7.31 14.07 -12.06
N LEU A 192 -6.62 13.16 -12.76
CA LEU A 192 -6.33 13.29 -14.21
C LEU A 192 -7.60 13.34 -15.06
N ALA A 193 -8.62 12.57 -14.68
CA ALA A 193 -9.94 12.55 -15.32
C ALA A 193 -10.84 13.76 -14.95
N GLY A 194 -10.30 14.75 -14.24
CA GLY A 194 -11.05 15.95 -13.85
C GLY A 194 -12.11 15.72 -12.75
N ARG A 195 -12.07 14.58 -12.03
CA ARG A 195 -13.07 14.26 -11.02
C ARG A 195 -12.71 14.86 -9.67
N PRO A 196 -13.69 15.45 -8.96
CA PRO A 196 -13.45 15.97 -7.63
C PRO A 196 -13.19 14.83 -6.62
N ALA A 197 -12.35 15.09 -5.64
CA ALA A 197 -12.21 14.20 -4.48
C ALA A 197 -13.41 14.37 -3.54
N ALA A 198 -13.95 13.26 -3.05
CA ALA A 198 -14.93 13.27 -1.97
C ALA A 198 -14.18 13.32 -0.63
N VAL A 199 -13.88 14.54 -0.17
CA VAL A 199 -13.11 14.75 1.06
C VAL A 199 -14.02 14.57 2.28
N ALA A 200 -13.81 13.49 3.03
CA ALA A 200 -14.43 13.34 4.34
C ALA A 200 -13.67 14.16 5.40
N PRO A 201 -14.35 14.89 6.29
CA PRO A 201 -13.68 15.61 7.36
C PRO A 201 -13.04 14.65 8.38
N GLY A 202 -11.94 15.09 9.01
CA GLY A 202 -11.32 14.36 10.12
C GLY A 202 -10.13 13.46 9.75
N PHE A 203 -9.75 13.37 8.47
CA PHE A 203 -8.53 12.67 8.09
C PHE A 203 -7.29 13.52 8.36
N THR A 204 -6.34 12.93 9.09
CA THR A 204 -5.04 13.56 9.32
C THR A 204 -4.11 13.23 8.15
N THR A 205 -3.42 14.25 7.64
CA THR A 205 -2.36 14.08 6.65
C THR A 205 -1.25 13.20 7.23
N GLN A 206 -0.76 12.24 6.45
CA GLN A 206 0.38 11.40 6.84
C GLN A 206 1.59 12.29 7.16
N GLN A 207 2.19 12.07 8.33
CA GLN A 207 3.42 12.76 8.71
C GLN A 207 4.62 12.17 7.96
N ASP A 208 5.57 13.02 7.60
CA ASP A 208 6.83 12.56 7.03
C ASP A 208 7.63 11.79 8.10
N ALA A 209 8.31 10.77 7.67
CA ALA A 209 9.28 10.09 8.52
C ALA A 209 10.47 11.03 8.88
N GLU A 210 11.28 10.61 9.85
CA GLU A 210 12.54 11.29 10.18
C GLU A 210 13.47 11.38 8.96
N PRO A 211 14.38 12.38 8.91
CA PRO A 211 15.35 12.54 7.84
C PRO A 211 16.12 11.25 7.52
N LEU A 212 16.28 10.95 6.25
CA LEU A 212 17.00 9.76 5.80
C LEU A 212 18.48 10.08 5.65
N ARG A 213 19.35 9.21 6.18
CA ARG A 213 20.78 9.25 5.93
C ARG A 213 21.13 8.17 4.92
N LEU A 214 21.61 8.58 3.76
CA LEU A 214 22.14 7.68 2.73
C LEU A 214 23.64 7.57 2.91
N ASP A 215 24.14 6.35 3.01
CA ASP A 215 25.58 6.05 3.05
C ASP A 215 26.14 6.01 1.62
N GLN A 216 27.47 6.09 1.50
CA GLN A 216 28.15 5.96 0.20
C GLN A 216 27.98 4.57 -0.42
N ARG A 217 27.76 3.54 0.39
CA ARG A 217 27.50 2.17 -0.07
C ARG A 217 26.00 1.86 0.02
N PRO A 218 25.47 1.09 -0.92
CA PRO A 218 24.10 0.63 -0.85
C PRO A 218 23.82 -0.10 0.48
N PRO A 219 22.71 0.16 1.14
CA PRO A 219 22.35 -0.54 2.36
C PRO A 219 22.01 -2.01 2.06
N ILE A 220 22.24 -2.86 3.06
CA ILE A 220 21.83 -4.27 3.02
C ILE A 220 20.43 -4.39 3.60
N TRP A 221 19.56 -5.15 2.93
CA TRP A 221 18.26 -5.49 3.47
C TRP A 221 18.30 -6.90 4.07
N GLN A 222 17.84 -7.03 5.31
CA GLN A 222 17.80 -8.31 6.04
C GLN A 222 16.39 -8.63 6.46
N ALA A 223 15.90 -9.85 6.19
CA ALA A 223 14.58 -10.28 6.56
C ALA A 223 14.37 -10.30 8.09
N ARG A 224 13.18 -9.92 8.54
CA ARG A 224 12.72 -10.04 9.94
C ARG A 224 12.05 -11.37 10.23
N LEU A 225 11.59 -12.07 9.21
CA LEU A 225 10.98 -13.38 9.25
C LEU A 225 11.87 -14.37 8.51
N ALA A 226 11.66 -15.66 8.73
CA ALA A 226 12.43 -16.70 8.05
C ALA A 226 12.18 -16.69 6.54
N PRO A 227 13.18 -16.41 5.69
CA PRO A 227 13.07 -16.58 4.26
C PRO A 227 12.85 -18.04 3.87
N LEU A 228 12.27 -18.27 2.72
CA LEU A 228 12.13 -19.60 2.15
C LEU A 228 13.50 -20.22 1.92
N GLN A 229 13.64 -21.51 2.25
CA GLN A 229 14.85 -22.26 1.89
C GLN A 229 14.68 -22.85 0.49
N PRO A 230 15.58 -22.53 -0.48
CA PRO A 230 15.43 -23.00 -1.85
C PRO A 230 15.31 -24.52 -2.02
N ASP A 231 15.97 -25.28 -1.14
CA ASP A 231 15.97 -26.75 -1.16
C ASP A 231 14.63 -27.33 -0.68
N GLU A 232 13.82 -26.56 0.06
CA GLU A 232 12.50 -26.94 0.58
C GLU A 232 11.36 -26.30 -0.23
N ALA A 233 11.70 -25.47 -1.23
CA ALA A 233 10.74 -24.70 -1.99
C ALA A 233 9.94 -25.55 -2.96
N ALA A 234 8.65 -25.25 -3.09
CA ALA A 234 7.80 -25.84 -4.12
C ALA A 234 8.20 -25.36 -5.53
N ALA A 235 7.90 -26.16 -6.54
CA ALA A 235 8.24 -25.83 -7.94
C ALA A 235 7.70 -24.45 -8.37
N GLU A 236 6.48 -24.08 -7.95
CA GLU A 236 5.89 -22.77 -8.23
C GLU A 236 6.67 -21.63 -7.59
N GLN A 237 7.20 -21.83 -6.38
CA GLN A 237 8.02 -20.83 -5.68
C GLN A 237 9.36 -20.62 -6.36
N LEU A 238 9.99 -21.71 -6.82
CA LEU A 238 11.24 -21.62 -7.59
C LEU A 238 11.03 -20.93 -8.95
N ASP A 239 9.93 -21.26 -9.64
CA ASP A 239 9.57 -20.66 -10.93
C ASP A 239 9.38 -19.13 -10.81
N VAL A 240 8.66 -18.67 -9.80
CA VAL A 240 8.49 -17.23 -9.59
C VAL A 240 9.79 -16.52 -9.21
N LEU A 241 10.67 -17.16 -8.44
CA LEU A 241 11.99 -16.61 -8.13
C LEU A 241 12.83 -16.43 -9.40
N ASP A 242 12.88 -17.44 -10.27
CA ASP A 242 13.62 -17.37 -11.55
C ASP A 242 13.12 -16.26 -12.48
N GLN A 243 11.82 -15.93 -12.39
CA GLN A 243 11.20 -14.86 -13.17
C GLN A 243 11.30 -13.48 -12.51
N SER A 244 11.69 -13.40 -11.23
CA SER A 244 11.70 -12.16 -10.46
C SER A 244 12.94 -11.31 -10.70
N HIS A 245 14.11 -11.86 -10.43
CA HIS A 245 15.40 -11.18 -10.51
C HIS A 245 16.53 -12.23 -10.62
N PRO A 246 17.66 -11.95 -11.30
CA PRO A 246 18.77 -12.89 -11.39
C PRO A 246 19.25 -13.44 -10.05
N ASP A 247 19.27 -12.63 -9.02
CA ASP A 247 19.73 -12.99 -7.67
C ASP A 247 18.59 -13.38 -6.71
N ALA A 248 17.35 -13.55 -7.19
CA ALA A 248 16.18 -13.76 -6.35
C ALA A 248 16.28 -15.02 -5.47
N ARG A 249 17.01 -16.06 -5.92
CA ARG A 249 17.23 -17.27 -5.14
C ARG A 249 18.20 -17.11 -3.96
N THR A 250 18.89 -15.97 -3.86
CA THR A 250 19.88 -15.68 -2.81
C THR A 250 19.54 -14.43 -2.01
N GLU A 251 18.60 -13.60 -2.51
CA GLU A 251 18.17 -12.41 -1.81
C GLU A 251 17.01 -12.70 -0.84
N ASP A 252 17.21 -12.46 0.43
CA ASP A 252 16.21 -12.61 1.50
C ASP A 252 14.84 -12.04 1.14
N TYR A 253 14.81 -10.91 0.44
CA TYR A 253 13.57 -10.24 0.07
C TYR A 253 12.68 -11.09 -0.84
N TYR A 254 13.25 -11.61 -1.91
CA TYR A 254 12.50 -12.44 -2.85
C TYR A 254 12.17 -13.80 -2.22
N LEU A 255 13.11 -14.39 -1.49
CA LEU A 255 12.90 -15.62 -0.75
C LEU A 255 11.77 -15.48 0.28
N LEU A 256 11.67 -14.34 0.96
CA LEU A 256 10.58 -14.09 1.89
C LEU A 256 9.24 -13.89 1.16
N LEU A 257 9.21 -13.09 0.09
CA LEU A 257 7.98 -12.86 -0.66
C LEU A 257 7.48 -14.11 -1.40
N ALA A 258 8.36 -15.06 -1.73
CA ALA A 258 8.00 -16.31 -2.38
C ALA A 258 7.18 -17.27 -1.49
N HIS A 259 7.01 -16.97 -0.19
CA HIS A 259 6.00 -17.64 0.64
C HIS A 259 4.58 -17.47 0.08
N ASP A 260 4.32 -16.39 -0.69
CA ASP A 260 3.11 -16.19 -1.49
C ASP A 260 3.54 -15.97 -2.96
N ALA A 261 3.85 -17.07 -3.64
CA ALA A 261 4.37 -17.06 -5.00
C ALA A 261 3.43 -16.37 -5.99
N ALA A 262 2.12 -16.58 -5.85
CA ALA A 262 1.13 -15.96 -6.70
C ALA A 262 1.09 -14.43 -6.53
N ALA A 263 1.09 -13.93 -5.30
CA ALA A 263 1.15 -12.50 -5.04
C ALA A 263 2.47 -11.88 -5.52
N LEU A 264 3.60 -12.57 -5.36
CA LEU A 264 4.90 -12.11 -5.85
C LEU A 264 4.92 -12.00 -7.38
N ARG A 265 4.37 -12.98 -8.11
CA ARG A 265 4.29 -12.97 -9.57
C ARG A 265 3.55 -11.74 -10.09
N GLU A 266 2.36 -11.50 -9.58
CA GLU A 266 1.54 -10.37 -10.04
C GLU A 266 2.11 -9.02 -9.59
N ARG A 267 2.67 -8.94 -8.39
CA ARG A 267 3.40 -7.76 -7.93
C ARG A 267 4.58 -7.43 -8.85
N ASN A 268 5.32 -8.43 -9.30
CA ASN A 268 6.43 -8.24 -10.24
C ASN A 268 5.93 -7.76 -11.61
N GLY A 269 4.78 -8.25 -12.06
CA GLY A 269 4.11 -7.74 -13.26
C GLY A 269 3.81 -6.23 -13.18
N VAL A 270 3.31 -5.76 -12.04
CA VAL A 270 3.09 -4.33 -11.78
C VAL A 270 4.41 -3.57 -11.77
N PHE A 271 5.39 -4.04 -11.00
CA PHE A 271 6.70 -3.40 -10.84
C PHE A 271 7.43 -3.25 -12.19
N ASN A 272 7.55 -4.36 -12.91
CA ASN A 272 8.23 -4.38 -14.21
C ASN A 272 7.47 -3.59 -15.28
N GLY A 273 6.13 -3.60 -15.24
CA GLY A 273 5.32 -2.82 -16.16
C GLY A 273 5.47 -1.32 -15.99
N ILE A 274 5.66 -0.84 -14.75
CA ILE A 274 5.90 0.58 -14.47
C ILE A 274 7.32 0.98 -14.86
N HIS A 275 8.34 0.18 -14.51
CA HIS A 275 9.74 0.53 -14.76
C HIS A 275 10.19 0.20 -16.19
N GLY A 276 9.72 -0.91 -16.76
CA GLY A 276 10.16 -1.39 -18.09
C GLY A 276 9.50 -0.70 -19.29
N GLY A 277 8.44 0.05 -19.07
CA GLY A 277 7.66 0.67 -20.15
C GLY A 277 8.18 2.04 -20.63
N ASN A 278 9.31 2.52 -20.12
CA ASN A 278 9.77 3.87 -20.38
C ASN A 278 11.20 3.87 -20.95
N ASN A 279 11.29 4.21 -22.26
CA ASN A 279 12.57 4.39 -22.94
C ASN A 279 13.07 5.86 -22.92
N ASP A 280 12.32 6.77 -22.28
CA ASP A 280 12.68 8.17 -22.13
C ASP A 280 13.47 8.37 -20.84
N GLU A 281 14.76 8.64 -20.96
CA GLU A 281 15.67 8.84 -19.83
C GLU A 281 15.25 10.01 -18.94
N GLU A 282 14.72 11.10 -19.52
CA GLU A 282 14.24 12.24 -18.75
C GLU A 282 13.01 11.87 -17.90
N ASN A 283 12.04 11.17 -18.49
CA ASN A 283 10.89 10.67 -17.74
C ASN A 283 11.33 9.67 -16.65
N GLY A 284 12.30 8.81 -16.93
CA GLY A 284 12.89 7.90 -15.94
C GLY A 284 13.45 8.64 -14.72
N ARG A 285 14.17 9.75 -14.94
CA ARG A 285 14.67 10.61 -13.84
C ARG A 285 13.52 11.27 -13.04
N LEU A 286 12.45 11.71 -13.70
CA LEU A 286 11.28 12.26 -13.01
C LEU A 286 10.55 11.18 -12.18
N MET A 287 10.47 9.95 -12.69
CA MET A 287 9.92 8.81 -11.96
C MET A 287 10.79 8.45 -10.74
N ALA A 288 12.12 8.43 -10.88
CA ALA A 288 13.03 8.23 -9.76
C ALA A 288 12.88 9.32 -8.68
N LEU A 289 12.66 10.57 -9.10
CA LEU A 289 12.36 11.68 -8.18
C LEU A 289 11.04 11.46 -7.41
N ALA A 290 10.00 11.03 -8.10
CA ALA A 290 8.70 10.71 -7.48
C ALA A 290 8.84 9.54 -6.47
N ALA A 291 9.60 8.51 -6.84
CA ALA A 291 9.92 7.37 -5.98
C ALA A 291 10.72 7.79 -4.74
N LEU A 292 11.70 8.70 -4.89
CA LEU A 292 12.48 9.23 -3.77
C LEU A 292 11.60 10.04 -2.82
N CYS A 293 10.69 10.88 -3.31
CA CYS A 293 9.71 11.62 -2.49
C CYS A 293 8.84 10.66 -1.67
N ALA A 294 8.27 9.63 -2.31
CA ALA A 294 7.46 8.64 -1.62
C ALA A 294 8.27 7.88 -0.56
N SER A 295 9.50 7.49 -0.88
CA SER A 295 10.38 6.77 0.05
C SER A 295 10.80 7.62 1.23
N ARG A 296 11.06 8.92 1.01
CA ARG A 296 11.37 9.90 2.06
C ARG A 296 10.20 10.06 3.05
N ILE A 297 8.99 10.22 2.53
CA ILE A 297 7.79 10.40 3.35
C ILE A 297 7.49 9.12 4.16
N ASN A 298 7.62 7.95 3.54
CA ASN A 298 7.36 6.66 4.19
C ASN A 298 8.51 6.15 5.08
N GLY A 299 9.70 6.77 5.03
CA GLY A 299 10.86 6.40 5.84
C GLY A 299 11.65 5.19 5.31
N SER A 300 11.47 4.79 4.04
CA SER A 300 12.18 3.64 3.47
C SER A 300 13.58 4.00 2.97
N ARG A 301 14.58 3.88 3.85
CA ARG A 301 15.98 4.15 3.52
C ARG A 301 16.49 3.24 2.40
N TYR A 302 16.10 1.96 2.39
CA TYR A 302 16.52 1.03 1.34
C TYR A 302 16.02 1.47 -0.04
N CYS A 303 14.74 1.77 -0.17
CA CYS A 303 14.17 2.22 -1.44
C CYS A 303 14.73 3.59 -1.86
N ALA A 304 14.90 4.52 -0.92
CA ALA A 304 15.50 5.83 -1.20
C ALA A 304 16.93 5.70 -1.76
N ALA A 305 17.75 4.82 -1.16
CA ALA A 305 19.11 4.57 -1.64
C ALA A 305 19.12 3.94 -3.05
N GLY A 306 18.19 3.02 -3.31
CA GLY A 306 18.07 2.37 -4.62
C GLY A 306 17.80 3.36 -5.76
N VAL A 307 16.87 4.30 -5.56
CA VAL A 307 16.49 5.27 -6.61
C VAL A 307 17.37 6.52 -6.65
N ALA A 308 18.15 6.78 -5.60
CA ALA A 308 19.01 7.96 -5.52
C ALA A 308 20.11 7.98 -6.61
N ALA A 309 20.59 6.79 -6.98
CA ALA A 309 21.64 6.65 -8.01
C ALA A 309 21.14 7.11 -9.39
N ASP A 310 19.87 6.86 -9.71
CA ASP A 310 19.28 7.17 -11.03
C ASP A 310 19.06 8.67 -11.25
N LEU A 311 19.04 9.46 -10.17
CA LEU A 311 18.84 10.91 -10.25
C LEU A 311 20.06 11.68 -10.73
N HIS A 312 21.27 11.14 -10.57
CA HIS A 312 22.53 11.79 -10.94
C HIS A 312 22.68 13.25 -10.45
N HIS A 313 22.02 13.60 -9.34
CA HIS A 313 21.99 14.95 -8.77
C HIS A 313 22.15 14.92 -7.24
N PRO A 314 23.37 14.63 -6.72
CA PRO A 314 23.59 14.46 -5.28
C PRO A 314 23.06 15.61 -4.39
N PRO A 315 23.18 16.91 -4.75
CA PRO A 315 22.63 17.98 -3.91
C PRO A 315 21.12 17.89 -3.72
N LEU A 316 20.35 17.57 -4.78
CA LEU A 316 18.90 17.40 -4.70
C LEU A 316 18.53 16.16 -3.87
N VAL A 317 19.25 15.06 -4.06
CA VAL A 317 19.05 13.82 -3.28
C VAL A 317 19.27 14.10 -1.79
N HIS A 318 20.35 14.75 -1.41
CA HIS A 318 20.63 15.08 -0.02
C HIS A 318 19.57 16.01 0.58
N ALA A 319 19.19 17.06 -0.15
CA ALA A 319 18.13 17.98 0.30
C ALA A 319 16.79 17.27 0.50
N LEU A 320 16.39 16.39 -0.44
CA LEU A 320 15.18 15.58 -0.30
C LEU A 320 15.24 14.60 0.87
N CYS A 321 16.38 13.98 1.10
CA CYS A 321 16.57 13.07 2.23
C CYS A 321 16.48 13.79 3.58
N ASP A 322 16.87 15.06 3.63
CA ASP A 322 16.69 15.92 4.82
C ASP A 322 15.20 16.25 5.00
N SER A 323 14.60 16.94 4.02
CA SER A 323 13.17 17.24 4.03
C SER A 323 12.63 17.45 2.60
N ILE A 324 11.33 17.23 2.44
CA ILE A 324 10.63 17.52 1.17
C ILE A 324 10.75 19.01 0.82
N ASP A 325 10.66 19.88 1.81
CA ASP A 325 10.76 21.33 1.61
C ASP A 325 12.18 21.75 1.17
N ALA A 326 13.23 21.20 1.78
CA ALA A 326 14.61 21.45 1.36
C ALA A 326 14.85 20.97 -0.08
N GLY A 327 14.33 19.78 -0.42
CA GLY A 327 14.37 19.26 -1.78
C GLY A 327 13.65 20.16 -2.77
N TYR A 328 12.45 20.63 -2.42
CA TYR A 328 11.69 21.57 -3.26
C TYR A 328 12.47 22.86 -3.54
N GLN A 329 13.10 23.45 -2.52
CA GLN A 329 13.90 24.66 -2.69
C GLN A 329 15.16 24.46 -3.55
N CYS A 330 15.73 23.27 -3.54
CA CYS A 330 16.91 22.90 -4.33
C CYS A 330 16.59 22.55 -5.80
N ALA A 331 15.33 22.26 -6.11
CA ALA A 331 14.90 21.67 -7.38
C ALA A 331 14.62 22.72 -8.46
N ALA A 332 14.84 22.34 -9.74
CA ALA A 332 14.38 23.10 -10.90
C ALA A 332 12.84 23.09 -11.01
N PRO A 333 12.21 24.06 -11.71
CA PRO A 333 10.74 24.19 -11.73
C PRO A 333 9.97 22.92 -12.08
N ARG A 334 10.42 22.15 -13.08
CA ARG A 334 9.80 20.86 -13.45
C ARG A 334 9.94 19.82 -12.35
N GLN A 335 11.09 19.77 -11.68
CA GLN A 335 11.32 18.89 -10.55
C GLN A 335 10.48 19.31 -9.32
N GLN A 336 10.33 20.63 -9.09
CA GLN A 336 9.45 21.16 -8.04
C GLN A 336 8.00 20.67 -8.22
N ALA A 337 7.49 20.71 -9.45
CA ALA A 337 6.16 20.20 -9.77
C ALA A 337 6.02 18.70 -9.44
N VAL A 338 7.03 17.89 -9.78
CA VAL A 338 7.05 16.45 -9.44
C VAL A 338 7.07 16.24 -7.92
N ILE A 339 7.94 16.96 -7.19
CA ILE A 339 8.03 16.86 -5.72
C ILE A 339 6.68 17.23 -5.09
N GLN A 340 6.06 18.32 -5.53
CA GLN A 340 4.77 18.78 -5.02
C GLN A 340 3.67 17.73 -5.22
N VAL A 341 3.53 17.24 -6.45
CA VAL A 341 2.46 16.30 -6.82
C VAL A 341 2.66 14.94 -6.16
N SER A 342 3.88 14.38 -6.21
CA SER A 342 4.19 13.08 -5.61
C SER A 342 4.05 13.10 -4.08
N SER A 343 4.46 14.21 -3.45
CA SER A 343 4.31 14.36 -1.99
C SER A 343 2.86 14.51 -1.57
N ALA A 344 2.05 15.27 -2.31
CA ALA A 344 0.63 15.42 -2.05
C ALA A 344 -0.11 14.09 -2.17
N LEU A 345 0.15 13.34 -3.27
CA LEU A 345 -0.45 12.02 -3.49
C LEU A 345 -0.03 10.99 -2.44
N THR A 346 1.23 11.05 -1.98
CA THR A 346 1.75 10.12 -0.97
C THR A 346 1.13 10.37 0.40
N ARG A 347 1.01 11.65 0.81
CA ARG A 347 0.54 12.03 2.16
C ARG A 347 -0.97 11.96 2.31
N SER A 348 -1.73 12.37 1.27
CA SER A 348 -3.18 12.60 1.38
C SER A 348 -3.90 12.29 0.06
N PRO A 349 -3.98 10.99 -0.35
CA PRO A 349 -4.70 10.62 -1.57
C PRO A 349 -6.18 11.03 -1.53
N GLU A 350 -6.80 11.11 -0.34
CA GLU A 350 -8.19 11.54 -0.14
C GLU A 350 -8.44 13.01 -0.50
N LYS A 351 -7.39 13.84 -0.49
CA LYS A 351 -7.45 15.26 -0.85
C LYS A 351 -6.90 15.55 -2.24
N PHE A 352 -6.49 14.50 -2.96
CA PHE A 352 -5.88 14.64 -4.27
C PHE A 352 -6.94 14.96 -5.33
N THR A 353 -6.89 16.14 -5.93
CA THR A 353 -7.90 16.71 -6.81
C THR A 353 -7.31 17.06 -8.19
N PRO A 354 -8.14 17.40 -9.19
CA PRO A 354 -7.63 17.93 -10.48
C PRO A 354 -6.71 19.13 -10.32
N HIS A 355 -6.89 19.95 -9.29
CA HIS A 355 -5.98 21.06 -8.99
C HIS A 355 -4.59 20.58 -8.54
N SER A 356 -4.54 19.43 -7.87
CA SER A 356 -3.27 18.86 -7.37
C SER A 356 -2.31 18.46 -8.48
N VAL A 357 -2.79 18.11 -9.69
CA VAL A 357 -1.95 17.71 -10.83
C VAL A 357 -1.57 18.87 -11.74
N GLN A 358 -2.18 20.05 -11.58
CA GLN A 358 -1.94 21.22 -12.44
C GLN A 358 -0.45 21.65 -12.47
N PRO A 359 0.33 21.60 -11.37
CA PRO A 359 1.74 21.97 -11.43
C PRO A 359 2.54 21.19 -12.50
N LEU A 360 2.21 19.93 -12.77
CA LEU A 360 2.86 19.13 -13.81
C LEU A 360 2.59 19.71 -15.19
N PHE A 361 1.32 20.00 -15.50
CA PHE A 361 0.92 20.53 -16.81
C PHE A 361 1.46 21.94 -17.07
N GLN A 362 1.64 22.75 -16.01
CA GLN A 362 2.30 24.06 -16.10
C GLN A 362 3.79 23.97 -16.45
N GLN A 363 4.38 22.79 -16.35
CA GLN A 363 5.77 22.49 -16.71
C GLN A 363 5.86 21.54 -17.91
N ASP A 364 4.86 21.58 -18.80
CA ASP A 364 4.79 20.81 -20.05
C ASP A 364 4.94 19.27 -19.86
N VAL A 365 4.53 18.75 -18.68
CA VAL A 365 4.45 17.30 -18.45
C VAL A 365 3.18 16.78 -19.14
N THR A 366 3.33 15.78 -19.99
CA THR A 366 2.20 15.19 -20.74
C THR A 366 1.30 14.35 -19.84
N GLN A 367 0.08 14.03 -20.29
CA GLN A 367 -0.84 13.11 -19.59
C GLN A 367 -0.20 11.74 -19.34
N ALA A 368 0.56 11.21 -20.29
CA ALA A 368 1.25 9.93 -20.16
C ALA A 368 2.35 9.99 -19.09
N GLN A 369 3.17 11.03 -19.07
CA GLN A 369 4.19 11.25 -18.06
C GLN A 369 3.57 11.47 -16.67
N ALA A 370 2.47 12.25 -16.59
CA ALA A 370 1.75 12.46 -15.34
C ALA A 370 1.18 11.12 -14.77
N LEU A 371 0.68 10.25 -15.65
CA LEU A 371 0.24 8.91 -15.27
C LEU A 371 1.41 8.06 -14.75
N ASP A 372 2.58 8.10 -15.41
CA ASP A 372 3.79 7.39 -14.96
C ASP A 372 4.24 7.84 -13.57
N LEU A 373 4.21 9.15 -13.29
CA LEU A 373 4.55 9.72 -11.98
C LEU A 373 3.56 9.28 -10.89
N ILE A 374 2.26 9.22 -11.21
CA ILE A 374 1.23 8.72 -10.31
C ILE A 374 1.44 7.23 -10.02
N LEU A 375 1.64 6.41 -11.06
CA LEU A 375 1.87 4.97 -10.92
C LEU A 375 3.13 4.69 -10.10
N THR A 376 4.20 5.45 -10.33
CA THR A 376 5.46 5.32 -9.58
C THR A 376 5.29 5.71 -8.12
N SER A 377 4.69 6.87 -7.83
CA SER A 377 4.43 7.30 -6.45
C SER A 377 3.58 6.28 -5.69
N ALA A 378 2.58 5.72 -6.38
CA ALA A 378 1.69 4.70 -5.85
C ALA A 378 2.43 3.37 -5.61
N LEU A 379 3.26 2.91 -6.55
CA LEU A 379 4.06 1.69 -6.41
C LEU A 379 4.98 1.78 -5.19
N TYR A 380 5.64 2.93 -4.99
CA TYR A 380 6.50 3.12 -3.83
C TYR A 380 5.75 3.23 -2.50
N ALA A 381 4.44 3.50 -2.51
CA ALA A 381 3.63 3.29 -1.32
C ALA A 381 3.51 1.80 -0.96
N TRP A 382 3.50 0.89 -1.94
CA TRP A 382 3.50 -0.55 -1.72
C TRP A 382 4.89 -1.06 -1.34
N GLU A 383 5.90 -0.78 -2.18
CA GLU A 383 7.27 -1.26 -2.00
C GLU A 383 7.87 -0.81 -0.66
N ASN A 384 7.69 0.45 -0.29
CA ASN A 384 8.18 0.98 0.98
C ASN A 384 7.59 0.23 2.18
N ARG A 385 6.30 -0.15 2.11
CA ARG A 385 5.63 -0.89 3.18
C ARG A 385 6.14 -2.33 3.29
N LEU A 386 6.38 -3.00 2.16
CA LEU A 386 6.99 -4.33 2.14
C LEU A 386 8.41 -4.30 2.74
N ARG A 387 9.27 -3.44 2.19
CA ARG A 387 10.68 -3.34 2.60
C ARG A 387 10.81 -2.93 4.07
N TYR A 388 10.01 -1.97 4.51
CA TYR A 388 10.11 -1.47 5.88
C TYR A 388 9.55 -2.44 6.91
N SER A 389 8.42 -3.09 6.65
CA SER A 389 7.78 -3.97 7.63
C SER A 389 8.42 -5.35 7.72
N LEU A 390 8.85 -5.91 6.60
CA LEU A 390 9.35 -7.29 6.52
C LEU A 390 10.85 -7.41 6.74
N GLY A 391 11.60 -6.30 6.76
CA GLY A 391 13.04 -6.35 6.96
C GLY A 391 13.64 -5.10 7.61
N ASP A 392 14.89 -5.26 8.01
CA ASP A 392 15.75 -4.19 8.53
C ASP A 392 16.69 -3.70 7.44
N THR A 393 16.98 -2.41 7.46
CA THR A 393 17.94 -1.77 6.55
C THR A 393 19.23 -1.51 7.31
N LEU A 394 20.27 -2.30 7.03
CA LEU A 394 21.57 -2.23 7.68
C LEU A 394 22.53 -1.35 6.87
N ALA A 395 23.44 -0.66 7.55
CA ALA A 395 24.56 0.03 6.90
C ALA A 395 25.52 -1.00 6.30
N ALA A 396 26.04 -0.74 5.10
CA ALA A 396 27.05 -1.59 4.50
C ALA A 396 28.34 -1.53 5.36
N GLY A 397 28.62 -2.59 6.08
CA GLY A 397 29.76 -2.71 7.02
C GLY A 397 29.39 -2.95 8.48
N ALA A 398 28.11 -2.88 8.84
CA ALA A 398 27.63 -3.43 10.12
C ALA A 398 27.65 -4.96 10.03
N GLN A 399 28.82 -5.55 10.30
CA GLN A 399 28.88 -7.00 10.60
C GLN A 399 28.15 -7.23 11.92
N GLN A 400 27.41 -8.35 11.94
CA GLN A 400 26.79 -8.89 13.12
C GLN A 400 27.73 -8.83 14.33
N GLU A 401 27.58 -7.84 15.18
CA GLU A 401 27.95 -7.96 16.58
C GLU A 401 26.68 -8.41 17.28
N ASP A 402 26.78 -9.60 17.86
CA ASP A 402 25.84 -10.29 18.76
C ASP A 402 24.71 -11.13 18.11
N ALA A 403 25.05 -12.43 18.04
CA ALA A 403 24.13 -13.54 18.08
C ALA A 403 23.72 -13.86 19.53
#